data_44476ba4e68bf4c1f92c9256f93c3e3b
#
_entry.id   44476ba4e68bf4c1f92c9256f93c3e3b
#
_cell.length_a   1.000
_cell.length_b   1.000
_cell.length_c   1.000
_cell.angle_alpha   90.00
_cell.angle_beta   90.00
_cell.angle_gamma   90.00
#
_symmetry.space_group_name_H-M   'P 1'
#
loop_
_entity.id
_entity.type
_entity.pdbx_description
1 polymer ?
#
loop_
_entity_poly.entity_id
_entity_poly.type
_entity_poly.pdbx_seq_one_letter_code
_entity_poly.pdbx_strand_id
1 'polypeptide(L)' 'MQIEGVTYEVNWPAFKKGTSLFFPCLDPERAEAQLMVVMNRLRIKVLVKCAIEDGIRGLRVWRT' A
#
# COMPACT_ATOMS: atom_id res chain seq x y z
N MET A 1 -5.85 -8.63 1.52
CA MET A 1 -5.26 -7.61 2.41
C MET A 1 -6.30 -6.56 2.76
N GLN A 2 -6.33 -6.11 4.00
CA GLN A 2 -7.29 -5.09 4.43
C GLN A 2 -6.57 -3.85 4.89
N ILE A 3 -7.06 -2.69 4.44
CA ILE A 3 -6.60 -1.38 4.86
C ILE A 3 -7.84 -0.55 5.15
N GLU A 4 -7.98 -0.03 6.37
CA GLU A 4 -9.14 0.74 6.84
C GLU A 4 -10.48 0.00 6.59
N GLY A 5 -10.50 -1.32 6.81
CA GLY A 5 -11.70 -2.12 6.62
C GLY A 5 -12.05 -2.45 5.18
N VAL A 6 -11.29 -1.94 4.22
CA VAL A 6 -11.49 -2.25 2.80
C VAL A 6 -10.59 -3.41 2.41
N THR A 7 -11.16 -4.42 1.75
CA THR A 7 -10.41 -5.58 1.28
C THR A 7 -9.87 -5.31 -0.11
N TYR A 8 -8.57 -5.51 -0.27
CA TYR A 8 -7.88 -5.39 -1.56
C TYR A 8 -7.37 -6.75 -1.97
N GLU A 9 -7.64 -7.13 -3.21
CA GLU A 9 -7.03 -8.32 -3.82
C GLU A 9 -5.77 -7.87 -4.56
N VAL A 10 -4.61 -8.37 -4.14
CA VAL A 10 -3.34 -7.98 -4.72
C VAL A 10 -2.67 -9.21 -5.30
N ASN A 11 -2.29 -9.12 -6.56
CA ASN A 11 -1.49 -10.15 -7.22
C ASN A 11 -0.02 -9.95 -6.82
N TRP A 12 0.37 -10.52 -5.69
CA TRP A 12 1.72 -10.34 -5.13
C TRP A 12 2.83 -10.76 -6.10
N PRO A 13 2.71 -11.87 -6.85
CA PRO A 13 3.74 -12.21 -7.84
C PRO A 13 3.97 -11.15 -8.91
N ALA A 14 2.95 -10.34 -9.22
CA ALA A 14 3.06 -9.24 -10.19
C ALA A 14 3.63 -7.96 -9.57
N PHE A 15 3.66 -7.86 -8.23
CA PHE A 15 4.20 -6.70 -7.53
C PHE A 15 5.73 -6.82 -7.41
N LYS A 16 6.40 -6.52 -8.48
CA LYS A 16 7.87 -6.66 -8.62
C LYS A 16 8.57 -5.34 -8.41
N LYS A 17 9.89 -5.38 -8.24
CA LYS A 17 10.72 -4.18 -8.19
C LYS A 17 10.42 -3.26 -9.37
N GLY A 18 10.26 -1.98 -9.09
CA GLY A 18 9.94 -0.97 -10.09
C GLY A 18 8.46 -0.77 -10.34
N THR A 19 7.59 -1.58 -9.74
CA THR A 19 6.15 -1.39 -9.81
C THR A 19 5.62 -0.67 -8.58
N SER A 20 4.41 -0.13 -8.67
CA SER A 20 3.77 0.55 -7.55
C SER A 20 2.29 0.25 -7.49
N LEU A 21 1.72 0.43 -6.30
CA LEU A 21 0.29 0.30 -6.04
C LEU A 21 -0.19 1.56 -5.32
N PHE A 22 -1.44 1.93 -5.55
CA PHE A 22 -2.06 3.04 -4.84
C PHE A 22 -3.24 2.52 -4.01
N PHE A 23 -3.22 2.85 -2.71
CA PHE A 23 -4.30 2.46 -1.79
C PHE A 23 -4.98 3.71 -1.27
N PRO A 24 -6.21 4.02 -1.72
CA PRO A 24 -6.97 5.12 -1.15
C PRO A 24 -7.20 4.91 0.35
N CYS A 25 -7.05 5.97 1.14
CA CYS A 25 -7.27 5.90 2.58
C CYS A 25 -7.65 7.26 3.15
N LEU A 26 -8.33 7.24 4.29
CA LEU A 26 -8.72 8.47 4.99
C LEU A 26 -7.67 8.88 6.01
N ASP A 27 -7.01 7.92 6.66
CA ASP A 27 -5.96 8.15 7.64
C ASP A 27 -4.67 7.49 7.15
N PRO A 28 -3.78 8.24 6.46
CA PRO A 28 -2.56 7.66 5.89
C PRO A 28 -1.64 7.02 6.92
N GLU A 29 -1.49 7.60 8.11
CA GLU A 29 -0.62 7.04 9.14
C GLU A 29 -1.09 5.66 9.59
N ARG A 30 -2.38 5.53 9.86
CA ARG A 30 -2.98 4.26 10.28
C ARG A 30 -2.94 3.24 9.14
N ALA A 31 -3.24 3.68 7.93
CA ALA A 31 -3.19 2.82 6.75
C ALA A 31 -1.78 2.29 6.50
N GLU A 32 -0.76 3.15 6.65
CA GLU A 32 0.63 2.74 6.51
C GLU A 32 1.01 1.69 7.55
N ALA A 33 0.60 1.89 8.80
CA ALA A 33 0.88 0.92 9.86
C ALA A 33 0.27 -0.44 9.53
N GLN A 34 -0.98 -0.47 9.05
CA GLN A 34 -1.64 -1.70 8.65
C GLN A 34 -0.95 -2.36 7.46
N LEU A 35 -0.56 -1.54 6.47
CA LEU A 35 0.16 -2.02 5.30
C LEU A 35 1.49 -2.67 5.69
N MET A 36 2.26 -2.02 6.56
CA MET A 36 3.57 -2.51 6.94
C MET A 36 3.52 -3.83 7.71
N VAL A 37 2.45 -4.08 8.46
CA VAL A 37 2.25 -5.39 9.09
C VAL A 37 2.20 -6.49 8.05
N VAL A 38 1.46 -6.27 6.96
CA VAL A 38 1.33 -7.23 5.87
C VAL A 38 2.66 -7.37 5.11
N MET A 39 3.32 -6.24 4.80
CA MET A 39 4.59 -6.26 4.06
C MET A 39 5.68 -7.00 4.84
N ASN A 40 5.76 -6.78 6.16
CA ASN A 40 6.72 -7.48 7.00
C ASN A 40 6.43 -8.99 7.06
N ARG A 41 5.14 -9.36 7.12
CA ARG A 41 4.73 -10.77 7.12
C ARG A 41 5.13 -11.46 5.82
N LEU A 42 4.97 -10.77 4.70
CA LEU A 42 5.31 -11.29 3.38
C LEU A 42 6.79 -11.12 3.03
N ARG A 43 7.56 -10.43 3.88
CA ARG A 43 8.98 -10.12 3.67
C ARG A 43 9.20 -9.34 2.37
N ILE A 44 8.32 -8.39 2.10
CA ILE A 44 8.39 -7.50 0.95
C ILE A 44 8.88 -6.13 1.42
N LYS A 45 9.92 -5.62 0.76
CA LYS A 45 10.41 -4.27 1.03
C LYS A 45 9.72 -3.27 0.12
N VAL A 46 9.26 -2.18 0.70
CA VAL A 46 8.53 -1.15 -0.03
C VAL A 46 8.93 0.24 0.44
N LEU A 47 8.74 1.22 -0.43
CA LEU A 47 8.77 2.63 -0.09
C LEU A 47 7.34 3.14 -0.13
N VAL A 48 6.89 3.82 0.92
CA VAL A 48 5.50 4.28 1.05
C VAL A 48 5.49 5.80 1.18
N LYS A 49 4.64 6.46 0.42
CA LYS A 49 4.43 7.91 0.54
C LYS A 49 2.94 8.24 0.46
N CYS A 50 2.54 9.27 1.21
CA CYS A 50 1.20 9.85 1.06
C CYS A 50 1.12 10.53 -0.31
N ALA A 51 0.01 10.33 -0.99
CA ALA A 51 -0.21 10.92 -2.30
C ALA A 51 -1.68 11.26 -2.50
N ILE A 52 -1.93 12.23 -3.37
CA ILE A 52 -3.28 12.54 -3.83
C ILE A 52 -3.25 12.33 -5.34
N GLU A 53 -4.08 11.39 -5.81
CA GLU A 53 -4.16 11.04 -7.23
C GLU A 53 -5.61 11.18 -7.68
N ASP A 54 -5.85 11.99 -8.71
CA ASP A 54 -7.19 12.29 -9.21
C ASP A 54 -8.13 12.79 -8.11
N GLY A 55 -7.58 13.61 -7.18
CA GLY A 55 -8.34 14.15 -6.07
C GLY A 55 -8.58 13.18 -4.91
N ILE A 56 -8.04 11.98 -4.98
CA ILE A 56 -8.22 10.94 -3.96
C ILE A 56 -6.95 10.81 -3.14
N ARG A 57 -7.09 10.98 -1.82
CA ARG A 57 -5.96 10.80 -0.88
C ARG A 57 -5.69 9.32 -0.66
N GLY A 58 -4.42 8.96 -0.57
CA GLY A 58 -4.05 7.59 -0.30
C GLY A 58 -2.55 7.42 -0.10
N LEU A 59 -2.12 6.17 -0.20
CA LEU A 59 -0.72 5.79 -0.12
C LEU A 59 -0.26 5.22 -1.47
N ARG A 60 0.85 5.74 -1.97
CA ARG A 60 1.53 5.16 -3.11
C ARG A 60 2.66 4.28 -2.57
N VAL A 61 2.68 3.04 -2.95
CA VAL A 61 3.61 2.02 -2.44
C VAL A 61 4.44 1.49 -3.60
N TRP A 62 5.74 1.69 -3.51
CA TRP A 62 6.69 1.21 -4.52
C TRP A 62 7.40 -0.04 -4.02
N ARG A 63 7.52 -1.03 -4.89
CA ARG A 63 8.31 -2.22 -4.59
C ARG A 63 9.80 -1.90 -4.80
N THR A 64 10.59 -2.06 -3.77
CA THR A 64 12.03 -1.82 -3.80
C THR A 64 12.87 -3.09 -3.75
#